data_d1a3787d79d8c7c077a6312a200eb2e0
#
_entry.id   d1a3787d79d8c7c077a6312a200eb2e0
#
_cell.length_a   1.000
_cell.length_b   1.000
_cell.length_c   1.000
_cell.angle_alpha   90.00
_cell.angle_beta   90.00
_cell.angle_gamma   90.00
#
_symmetry.space_group_name_H-M   'P 1'
#
loop_
_entity.id
_entity.type
_entity.pdbx_description
1 polymer ?
#
loop_
_entity_poly.entity_id
_entity_poly.type
_entity_poly.pdbx_seq_one_letter_code
_entity_poly.pdbx_strand_id
1 'polypeptide(L)'
;MDVRLVSSTSRDIEREMAEGRFREDLYHRLNVVPLRVPSVAERRDDIPALVHYFTGQIAQASGLSPRKIGDDAIAVLQTHDWTGNVRELRNNIERLMILSTGEPDSVITAEMLPDEIGSNVPLPMNGGAEHLMSMPLREAREIFEREYLLAQINRFGGNISRTAEFVGMERSALHRKLRALGVSSEQRGGVPVAAA
;
A
#
# COMPACT_ATOMS: atom_id res chain seq x y z
N MET A 1 -4.46 27.26 -36.06
CA MET A 1 -4.47 25.82 -35.69
C MET A 1 -4.95 25.75 -34.24
N ASP A 2 -6.09 25.14 -33.99
CA ASP A 2 -6.62 24.98 -32.64
C ASP A 2 -6.16 23.62 -32.10
N VAL A 3 -5.29 23.61 -31.09
CA VAL A 3 -4.65 22.39 -30.57
C VAL A 3 -4.76 22.38 -29.06
N ARG A 4 -5.26 21.26 -28.50
CA ARG A 4 -5.23 21.01 -27.07
C ARG A 4 -3.93 20.30 -26.69
N LEU A 5 -3.14 20.92 -25.82
CA LEU A 5 -1.89 20.36 -25.32
C LEU A 5 -2.10 19.75 -23.94
N VAL A 6 -1.67 18.48 -23.76
CA VAL A 6 -1.61 17.80 -22.48
C VAL A 6 -0.20 17.28 -22.30
N SER A 7 0.46 17.67 -21.22
CA SER A 7 1.80 17.22 -20.86
C SER A 7 1.79 16.45 -19.54
N SER A 8 2.68 15.50 -19.37
CA SER A 8 2.84 14.74 -18.13
C SER A 8 4.31 14.55 -17.79
N THR A 9 4.61 14.50 -16.52
CA THR A 9 5.95 14.24 -16.00
C THR A 9 5.86 13.55 -14.63
N SER A 10 6.88 12.76 -14.31
CA SER A 10 7.10 12.21 -12.96
C SER A 10 8.18 12.99 -12.19
N ARG A 11 8.78 14.01 -12.81
CA ARG A 11 9.84 14.83 -12.20
C ARG A 11 9.24 16.03 -11.49
N ASP A 12 9.91 16.47 -10.44
CA ASP A 12 9.68 17.77 -9.83
C ASP A 12 10.23 18.87 -10.76
N ILE A 13 9.32 19.52 -11.49
CA ILE A 13 9.69 20.52 -12.50
C ILE A 13 10.25 21.79 -11.86
N GLU A 14 9.81 22.17 -10.66
CA GLU A 14 10.31 23.33 -9.94
C GLU A 14 11.78 23.12 -9.57
N ARG A 15 12.13 21.95 -9.12
CA ARG A 15 13.51 21.55 -8.87
C ARG A 15 14.35 21.52 -10.16
N GLU A 16 13.79 20.96 -11.25
CA GLU A 16 14.47 20.93 -12.54
C GLU A 16 14.74 22.36 -13.09
N MET A 17 13.84 23.32 -12.82
CA MET A 17 14.06 24.74 -13.15
C MET A 17 15.16 25.34 -12.29
N ALA A 18 15.14 25.13 -10.97
CA ALA A 18 16.16 25.66 -10.07
C ALA A 18 17.57 25.15 -10.43
N GLU A 19 17.67 23.93 -10.96
CA GLU A 19 18.91 23.31 -11.41
C GLU A 19 19.24 23.62 -12.90
N GLY A 20 18.46 24.47 -13.57
CA GLY A 20 18.68 24.92 -14.95
C GLY A 20 18.39 23.85 -16.03
N ARG A 21 17.78 22.75 -15.70
CA ARG A 21 17.44 21.66 -16.63
C ARG A 21 16.08 21.82 -17.31
N PHE A 22 15.26 22.73 -16.82
CA PHE A 22 13.97 23.05 -17.42
C PHE A 22 13.79 24.57 -17.53
N ARG A 23 13.26 25.03 -18.67
CA ARG A 23 13.09 26.48 -18.92
C ARG A 23 11.85 27.02 -18.20
N GLU A 24 11.99 28.12 -17.53
CA GLU A 24 10.93 28.81 -16.80
C GLU A 24 9.77 29.26 -17.73
N ASP A 25 10.13 29.81 -18.91
CA ASP A 25 9.16 30.28 -19.89
C ASP A 25 8.27 29.13 -20.43
N LEU A 26 8.85 27.94 -20.58
CA LEU A 26 8.13 26.75 -20.98
C LEU A 26 7.22 26.24 -19.85
N TYR A 27 7.70 26.27 -18.62
CA TYR A 27 6.90 25.90 -17.46
C TYR A 27 5.62 26.72 -17.38
N HIS A 28 5.70 28.04 -17.45
CA HIS A 28 4.53 28.91 -17.37
C HIS A 28 3.54 28.72 -18.52
N ARG A 29 3.99 28.26 -19.69
CA ARG A 29 3.12 27.96 -20.82
C ARG A 29 2.40 26.61 -20.66
N LEU A 30 3.04 25.63 -20.01
CA LEU A 30 2.49 24.27 -19.83
C LEU A 30 1.66 24.16 -18.56
N ASN A 31 2.07 24.81 -17.48
CA ASN A 31 1.46 24.68 -16.16
C ASN A 31 0.26 25.64 -15.95
N VAL A 32 -0.65 25.65 -16.90
CA VAL A 32 -1.87 26.48 -16.81
C VAL A 32 -2.91 25.82 -15.89
N VAL A 33 -3.07 24.50 -15.98
CA VAL A 33 -3.98 23.71 -15.13
C VAL A 33 -3.21 22.49 -14.63
N PRO A 34 -2.56 22.58 -13.46
CA PRO A 34 -1.85 21.46 -12.89
C PRO A 34 -2.82 20.41 -12.36
N LEU A 35 -2.60 19.15 -12.73
CA LEU A 35 -3.33 18.00 -12.23
C LEU A 35 -2.34 17.04 -11.57
N ARG A 36 -2.46 16.89 -10.25
CA ARG A 36 -1.67 15.92 -9.50
C ARG A 36 -2.38 14.58 -9.51
N VAL A 37 -1.67 13.54 -9.97
CA VAL A 37 -2.12 12.16 -9.87
C VAL A 37 -1.46 11.53 -8.65
N PRO A 38 -2.24 11.15 -7.61
CA PRO A 38 -1.66 10.55 -6.41
C PRO A 38 -1.07 9.16 -6.72
N SER A 39 -0.03 8.78 -5.98
CA SER A 39 0.54 7.44 -6.02
C SER A 39 -0.43 6.40 -5.46
N VAL A 40 -0.19 5.11 -5.75
CA VAL A 40 -0.98 4.00 -5.17
C VAL A 40 -0.81 3.97 -3.65
N ALA A 41 0.37 4.32 -3.13
CA ALA A 41 0.63 4.42 -1.70
C ALA A 41 -0.23 5.49 -1.00
N GLU A 42 -0.60 6.58 -1.70
CA GLU A 42 -1.47 7.64 -1.18
C GLU A 42 -2.97 7.29 -1.27
N ARG A 43 -3.34 6.25 -2.05
CA ARG A 43 -4.73 5.80 -2.25
C ARG A 43 -4.89 4.29 -2.09
N ARG A 44 -4.42 3.76 -0.97
CA ARG A 44 -4.43 2.32 -0.66
C ARG A 44 -5.85 1.73 -0.65
N ASP A 45 -6.86 2.54 -0.40
CA ASP A 45 -8.27 2.17 -0.45
C ASP A 45 -8.75 1.78 -1.85
N ASP A 46 -8.08 2.23 -2.91
CA ASP A 46 -8.41 1.88 -4.29
C ASP A 46 -7.79 0.53 -4.71
N ILE A 47 -6.85 -0.02 -3.92
CA ILE A 47 -6.16 -1.28 -4.26
C ILE A 47 -7.14 -2.44 -4.49
N PRO A 48 -8.16 -2.68 -3.66
CA PRO A 48 -9.12 -3.75 -3.91
C PRO A 48 -9.83 -3.63 -5.27
N ALA A 49 -10.24 -2.40 -5.64
CA ALA A 49 -10.88 -2.13 -6.92
C ALA A 49 -9.91 -2.33 -8.10
N LEU A 50 -8.66 -1.87 -7.96
CA LEU A 50 -7.60 -2.07 -8.96
C LEU A 50 -7.26 -3.56 -9.14
N VAL A 51 -7.17 -4.31 -8.05
CA VAL A 51 -6.93 -5.75 -8.06
C VAL A 51 -8.03 -6.47 -8.84
N HIS A 52 -9.28 -6.19 -8.51
CA HIS A 52 -10.43 -6.78 -9.19
C HIS A 52 -10.45 -6.45 -10.69
N TYR A 53 -10.17 -5.18 -11.03
CA TYR A 53 -10.10 -4.73 -12.42
C TYR A 53 -8.99 -5.45 -13.20
N PHE A 54 -7.78 -5.54 -12.66
CA PHE A 54 -6.65 -6.19 -13.35
C PHE A 54 -6.83 -7.69 -13.44
N THR A 55 -7.37 -8.35 -12.43
CA THR A 55 -7.69 -9.79 -12.49
C THR A 55 -8.63 -10.08 -13.65
N GLY A 56 -9.69 -9.29 -13.83
CA GLY A 56 -10.61 -9.42 -14.95
C GLY A 56 -9.95 -9.16 -16.31
N GLN A 57 -9.16 -8.08 -16.43
CA GLN A 57 -8.45 -7.75 -17.66
C GLN A 57 -7.44 -8.82 -18.08
N ILE A 58 -6.63 -9.30 -17.12
CA ILE A 58 -5.59 -10.30 -17.39
C ILE A 58 -6.24 -11.63 -17.75
N ALA A 59 -7.30 -12.04 -17.05
CA ALA A 59 -8.06 -13.24 -17.39
C ALA A 59 -8.56 -13.22 -18.82
N GLN A 60 -9.17 -12.09 -19.22
CA GLN A 60 -9.69 -11.93 -20.59
C GLN A 60 -8.57 -11.91 -21.65
N ALA A 61 -7.45 -11.24 -21.38
CA ALA A 61 -6.33 -11.11 -22.31
C ALA A 61 -5.55 -12.43 -22.49
N SER A 62 -5.42 -13.21 -21.42
CA SER A 62 -4.62 -14.45 -21.39
C SER A 62 -5.45 -15.72 -21.60
N GLY A 63 -6.77 -15.60 -21.72
CA GLY A 63 -7.67 -16.77 -21.81
C GLY A 63 -7.72 -17.62 -20.53
N LEU A 64 -7.32 -17.02 -19.40
CA LEU A 64 -7.35 -17.66 -18.09
C LEU A 64 -8.72 -17.47 -17.44
N SER A 65 -9.11 -18.41 -16.58
CA SER A 65 -10.28 -18.20 -15.73
C SER A 65 -9.98 -17.11 -14.71
N PRO A 66 -10.90 -16.13 -14.49
CA PRO A 66 -10.70 -15.11 -13.48
C PRO A 66 -10.68 -15.78 -12.10
N ARG A 67 -9.61 -15.52 -11.32
CA ARG A 67 -9.45 -16.03 -9.96
C ARG A 67 -9.82 -14.99 -8.94
N LYS A 68 -10.38 -15.44 -7.83
CA LYS A 68 -10.62 -14.57 -6.68
C LYS A 68 -9.32 -14.38 -5.89
N ILE A 69 -9.06 -13.13 -5.49
CA ILE A 69 -8.00 -12.82 -4.54
C ILE A 69 -8.67 -12.65 -3.17
N GLY A 70 -8.18 -13.37 -2.17
CA GLY A 70 -8.74 -13.37 -0.82
C GLY A 70 -8.55 -12.03 -0.12
N ASP A 71 -9.40 -11.77 0.88
CA ASP A 71 -9.33 -10.52 1.66
C ASP A 71 -8.02 -10.41 2.45
N ASP A 72 -7.45 -11.54 2.85
CA ASP A 72 -6.13 -11.65 3.46
C ASP A 72 -5.02 -11.17 2.51
N ALA A 73 -5.02 -11.64 1.26
CA ALA A 73 -4.08 -11.22 0.23
C ALA A 73 -4.27 -9.73 -0.12
N ILE A 74 -5.51 -9.27 -0.26
CA ILE A 74 -5.82 -7.85 -0.49
C ILE A 74 -5.28 -6.99 0.66
N ALA A 75 -5.43 -7.44 1.90
CA ALA A 75 -4.90 -6.75 3.06
C ALA A 75 -3.38 -6.57 2.98
N VAL A 76 -2.65 -7.60 2.57
CA VAL A 76 -1.20 -7.55 2.37
C VAL A 76 -0.84 -6.59 1.23
N LEU A 77 -1.52 -6.67 0.09
CA LEU A 77 -1.31 -5.77 -1.04
C LEU A 77 -1.53 -4.29 -0.66
N GLN A 78 -2.46 -4.00 0.25
CA GLN A 78 -2.69 -2.64 0.76
C GLN A 78 -1.57 -2.11 1.67
N THR A 79 -0.74 -2.97 2.26
CA THR A 79 0.39 -2.54 3.11
C THR A 79 1.65 -2.18 2.32
N HIS A 80 1.78 -2.70 1.10
CA HIS A 80 2.97 -2.48 0.26
C HIS A 80 3.02 -1.05 -0.32
N ASP A 81 4.22 -0.50 -0.51
CA ASP A 81 4.40 0.90 -0.91
C ASP A 81 4.26 1.17 -2.41
N TRP A 82 4.32 0.12 -3.22
CA TRP A 82 4.11 0.20 -4.67
C TRP A 82 4.93 1.31 -5.34
N THR A 83 6.25 1.28 -5.20
CA THR A 83 7.16 2.30 -5.78
C THR A 83 6.98 2.47 -7.29
N GLY A 84 6.71 1.36 -8.01
CA GLY A 84 6.31 1.35 -9.42
C GLY A 84 4.83 1.61 -9.68
N ASN A 85 4.08 2.01 -8.64
CA ASN A 85 2.67 2.37 -8.70
C ASN A 85 1.78 1.30 -9.35
N VAL A 86 0.81 1.74 -10.17
CA VAL A 86 -0.17 0.88 -10.84
C VAL A 86 0.50 -0.16 -11.75
N ARG A 87 1.64 0.17 -12.35
CA ARG A 87 2.37 -0.77 -13.23
C ARG A 87 2.94 -1.96 -12.44
N GLU A 88 3.52 -1.69 -11.30
CA GLU A 88 4.06 -2.71 -10.41
C GLU A 88 2.94 -3.59 -9.83
N LEU A 89 1.86 -2.97 -9.35
CA LEU A 89 0.68 -3.69 -8.86
C LEU A 89 0.12 -4.63 -9.95
N ARG A 90 -0.09 -4.13 -11.18
CA ARG A 90 -0.59 -4.94 -12.29
C ARG A 90 0.32 -6.12 -12.60
N ASN A 91 1.64 -5.88 -12.69
CA ASN A 91 2.61 -6.94 -12.99
C ASN A 91 2.61 -8.04 -11.91
N ASN A 92 2.47 -7.65 -10.64
CA ASN A 92 2.39 -8.62 -9.55
C ASN A 92 1.08 -9.44 -9.62
N ILE A 93 -0.05 -8.82 -9.94
CA ILE A 93 -1.31 -9.57 -10.14
C ILE A 93 -1.19 -10.52 -11.32
N GLU A 94 -0.59 -10.10 -12.42
CA GLU A 94 -0.35 -10.96 -13.58
C GLU A 94 0.54 -12.17 -13.21
N ARG A 95 1.62 -11.93 -12.47
CA ARG A 95 2.50 -12.99 -11.94
C ARG A 95 1.73 -13.96 -11.04
N LEU A 96 0.90 -13.45 -10.14
CA LEU A 96 0.07 -14.26 -9.26
C LEU A 96 -0.91 -15.15 -10.03
N MET A 97 -1.56 -14.62 -11.06
CA MET A 97 -2.50 -15.37 -11.88
C MET A 97 -1.81 -16.46 -12.69
N ILE A 98 -0.59 -16.23 -13.16
CA ILE A 98 0.20 -17.21 -13.93
C ILE A 98 0.76 -18.31 -13.01
N LEU A 99 1.31 -17.91 -11.84
CA LEU A 99 1.98 -18.83 -10.91
C LEU A 99 1.03 -19.60 -10.01
N SER A 100 -0.18 -19.11 -9.80
CA SER A 100 -1.17 -19.84 -9.00
C SER A 100 -1.63 -21.08 -9.75
N THR A 101 -0.93 -22.20 -9.48
CA THR A 101 -1.28 -23.54 -9.97
C THR A 101 -2.35 -24.13 -9.06
N GLY A 102 -3.55 -24.38 -9.57
CA GLY A 102 -4.65 -24.95 -8.79
C GLY A 102 -5.93 -24.99 -9.61
N GLU A 103 -7.01 -25.46 -8.99
CA GLU A 103 -8.32 -25.48 -9.64
C GLU A 103 -8.76 -24.05 -10.03
N PRO A 104 -9.53 -23.89 -11.13
CA PRO A 104 -9.96 -22.57 -11.63
C PRO A 104 -10.65 -21.70 -10.58
N ASP A 105 -11.31 -22.31 -9.59
CA ASP A 105 -12.04 -21.62 -8.53
C ASP A 105 -11.22 -21.41 -7.23
N SER A 106 -9.93 -21.77 -7.22
CA SER A 106 -9.08 -21.57 -6.04
C SER A 106 -8.88 -20.09 -5.76
N VAL A 107 -9.00 -19.70 -4.48
CA VAL A 107 -8.76 -18.33 -4.00
C VAL A 107 -7.26 -18.14 -3.81
N ILE A 108 -6.72 -17.03 -4.32
CA ILE A 108 -5.34 -16.62 -4.08
C ILE A 108 -5.26 -16.03 -2.68
N THR A 109 -4.51 -16.68 -1.79
CA THR A 109 -4.33 -16.28 -0.39
C THR A 109 -3.04 -15.46 -0.19
N ALA A 110 -2.89 -14.85 0.99
CA ALA A 110 -1.69 -14.09 1.35
C ALA A 110 -0.40 -14.91 1.26
N GLU A 111 -0.46 -16.22 1.53
CA GLU A 111 0.68 -17.14 1.47
C GLU A 111 1.22 -17.34 0.03
N MET A 112 0.40 -17.07 -0.97
CA MET A 112 0.79 -17.16 -2.38
C MET A 112 1.44 -15.89 -2.91
N LEU A 113 1.45 -14.81 -2.11
CA LEU A 113 2.09 -13.55 -2.49
C LEU A 113 3.62 -13.71 -2.47
N PRO A 114 4.34 -13.03 -3.38
CA PRO A 114 5.80 -12.98 -3.32
C PRO A 114 6.30 -12.41 -1.99
N ASP A 115 7.41 -12.95 -1.48
CA ASP A 115 8.02 -12.53 -0.21
C ASP A 115 8.32 -11.02 -0.17
N GLU A 116 8.63 -10.43 -1.33
CA GLU A 116 8.92 -9.00 -1.46
C GLU A 116 7.69 -8.13 -1.09
N ILE A 117 6.48 -8.64 -1.33
CA ILE A 117 5.22 -7.95 -1.00
C ILE A 117 4.82 -8.24 0.46
N GLY A 118 5.06 -9.46 0.92
CA GLY A 118 4.76 -9.90 2.28
C GLY A 118 5.71 -9.32 3.34
N SER A 119 6.92 -8.89 2.96
CA SER A 119 7.95 -8.44 3.89
C SER A 119 7.60 -7.16 4.68
N ASN A 120 6.65 -6.37 4.21
CA ASN A 120 6.12 -5.20 4.93
C ASN A 120 4.95 -5.53 5.89
N VAL A 121 4.46 -6.77 5.86
CA VAL A 121 3.56 -7.25 6.90
C VAL A 121 4.45 -7.76 8.02
N PRO A 122 4.35 -7.25 9.23
CA PRO A 122 4.95 -7.89 10.39
C PRO A 122 4.19 -9.20 10.63
N LEU A 123 4.41 -10.19 9.76
CA LEU A 123 4.07 -11.56 10.10
C LEU A 123 5.17 -12.02 11.05
N PRO A 124 4.84 -12.57 12.22
CA PRO A 124 5.82 -13.18 13.11
C PRO A 124 6.32 -14.52 12.52
N MET A 125 6.72 -14.54 11.23
CA MET A 125 7.02 -15.77 10.51
C MET A 125 8.37 -15.71 9.79
N ASN A 126 9.44 -15.28 10.52
CA ASN A 126 10.80 -15.76 10.29
C ASN A 126 11.72 -15.14 11.36
N GLY A 127 12.07 -15.93 12.35
CA GLY A 127 12.91 -15.48 13.49
C GLY A 127 12.13 -14.81 14.62
N GLY A 128 11.00 -14.14 14.35
CA GLY A 128 10.18 -13.48 15.36
C GLY A 128 9.30 -14.44 16.15
N ALA A 129 8.83 -15.52 15.53
CA ALA A 129 8.00 -16.51 16.22
C ALA A 129 8.81 -17.29 17.27
N GLU A 130 10.06 -17.67 16.97
CA GLU A 130 10.94 -18.32 17.94
C GLU A 130 11.28 -17.38 19.10
N HIS A 131 11.50 -16.10 18.81
CA HIS A 131 11.74 -15.08 19.83
C HIS A 131 10.49 -14.85 20.69
N LEU A 132 9.31 -14.76 20.11
CA LEU A 132 8.04 -14.64 20.83
C LEU A 132 7.74 -15.87 21.70
N MET A 133 8.08 -17.08 21.20
CA MET A 133 7.90 -18.32 21.96
C MET A 133 8.87 -18.46 23.14
N SER A 134 9.99 -17.75 23.13
CA SER A 134 10.96 -17.72 24.23
C SER A 134 10.62 -16.68 25.32
N MET A 135 9.61 -15.83 25.09
CA MET A 135 9.21 -14.75 26.00
C MET A 135 8.02 -15.14 26.88
N PRO A 136 7.87 -14.51 28.05
CA PRO A 136 6.63 -14.59 28.84
C PRO A 136 5.43 -14.12 28.00
N LEU A 137 4.30 -14.80 28.13
CA LEU A 137 3.08 -14.55 27.34
C LEU A 137 2.65 -13.07 27.34
N ARG A 138 2.86 -12.36 28.43
CA ARG A 138 2.53 -10.94 28.55
C ARG A 138 3.36 -10.09 27.58
N GLU A 139 4.66 -10.30 27.54
CA GLU A 139 5.58 -9.55 26.67
C GLU A 139 5.35 -9.90 25.18
N ALA A 140 5.19 -11.18 24.88
CA ALA A 140 4.87 -11.64 23.52
C ALA A 140 3.57 -11.01 23.00
N ARG A 141 2.55 -10.91 23.87
CA ARG A 141 1.28 -10.27 23.55
C ARG A 141 1.41 -8.77 23.32
N GLU A 142 2.18 -8.05 24.13
CA GLU A 142 2.41 -6.60 23.99
C GLU A 142 3.13 -6.30 22.67
N ILE A 143 4.13 -7.10 22.28
CA ILE A 143 4.85 -6.97 21.01
C ILE A 143 3.90 -7.22 19.84
N PHE A 144 3.16 -8.34 19.86
CA PHE A 144 2.20 -8.67 18.81
C PHE A 144 1.14 -7.58 18.64
N GLU A 145 0.52 -7.14 19.73
CA GLU A 145 -0.52 -6.09 19.69
C GLU A 145 0.03 -4.77 19.13
N ARG A 146 1.27 -4.41 19.48
CA ARG A 146 1.93 -3.21 18.95
C ARG A 146 2.15 -3.31 17.46
N GLU A 147 2.76 -4.38 16.99
CA GLU A 147 3.06 -4.60 15.58
C GLU A 147 1.79 -4.69 14.74
N TYR A 148 0.80 -5.44 15.20
CA TYR A 148 -0.49 -5.56 14.55
C TYR A 148 -1.18 -4.19 14.40
N LEU A 149 -1.24 -3.39 15.45
CA LEU A 149 -1.89 -2.08 15.40
C LEU A 149 -1.12 -1.10 14.50
N LEU A 150 0.22 -1.12 14.51
CA LEU A 150 1.03 -0.31 13.59
C LEU A 150 0.79 -0.70 12.14
N ALA A 151 0.74 -2.00 11.84
CA ALA A 151 0.44 -2.48 10.48
C ALA A 151 -0.94 -2.02 10.01
N GLN A 152 -1.98 -2.13 10.87
CA GLN A 152 -3.31 -1.67 10.51
C GLN A 152 -3.38 -0.14 10.34
N ILE A 153 -2.68 0.64 11.17
CA ILE A 153 -2.61 2.11 11.01
C ILE A 153 -1.97 2.46 9.67
N ASN A 154 -0.87 1.82 9.31
CA ASN A 154 -0.21 2.02 8.02
C ASN A 154 -1.10 1.61 6.85
N ARG A 155 -1.81 0.49 6.96
CA ARG A 155 -2.80 0.03 5.97
C ARG A 155 -3.86 1.09 5.67
N PHE A 156 -4.34 1.80 6.68
CA PHE A 156 -5.35 2.85 6.54
C PHE A 156 -4.75 4.27 6.45
N GLY A 157 -3.48 4.39 6.04
CA GLY A 157 -2.82 5.68 5.82
C GLY A 157 -2.80 6.60 7.05
N GLY A 158 -2.70 6.04 8.26
CA GLY A 158 -2.72 6.80 9.51
C GLY A 158 -4.13 7.17 10.00
N ASN A 159 -5.19 6.75 9.32
CA ASN A 159 -6.58 7.06 9.69
C ASN A 159 -7.05 6.23 10.90
N ILE A 160 -6.90 6.82 12.09
CA ILE A 160 -7.23 6.15 13.37
C ILE A 160 -8.70 5.75 13.47
N SER A 161 -9.62 6.50 12.87
CA SER A 161 -11.05 6.19 12.93
C SER A 161 -11.37 4.92 12.14
N ARG A 162 -10.85 4.80 10.92
CA ARG A 162 -10.99 3.60 10.10
C ARG A 162 -10.27 2.40 10.68
N THR A 163 -9.08 2.62 11.24
CA THR A 163 -8.34 1.57 11.93
C THR A 163 -9.13 1.04 13.12
N ALA A 164 -9.72 1.91 13.93
CA ALA A 164 -10.51 1.53 15.11
C ALA A 164 -11.74 0.70 14.72
N GLU A 165 -12.45 1.11 13.67
CA GLU A 165 -13.60 0.39 13.12
C GLU A 165 -13.20 -1.01 12.64
N PHE A 166 -12.11 -1.12 11.87
CA PHE A 166 -11.61 -2.39 11.37
C PHE A 166 -11.16 -3.35 12.49
N VAL A 167 -10.47 -2.82 13.51
CA VAL A 167 -9.98 -3.61 14.65
C VAL A 167 -11.10 -3.95 15.65
N GLY A 168 -12.30 -3.40 15.45
CA GLY A 168 -13.43 -3.62 16.35
C GLY A 168 -13.29 -2.90 17.69
N MET A 169 -12.62 -1.74 17.73
CA MET A 169 -12.39 -0.94 18.92
C MET A 169 -12.99 0.46 18.78
N GLU A 170 -13.41 1.05 19.91
CA GLU A 170 -13.70 2.47 19.90
C GLU A 170 -12.43 3.30 19.65
N ARG A 171 -12.56 4.41 18.93
CA ARG A 171 -11.44 5.33 18.63
C ARG A 171 -10.69 5.76 19.90
N SER A 172 -11.41 6.06 20.97
CA SER A 172 -10.84 6.44 22.28
C SER A 172 -10.03 5.31 22.92
N ALA A 173 -10.53 4.06 22.80
CA ALA A 173 -9.86 2.87 23.30
C ALA A 173 -8.59 2.57 22.50
N LEU A 174 -8.63 2.69 21.17
CA LEU A 174 -7.45 2.54 20.33
C LEU A 174 -6.37 3.57 20.67
N HIS A 175 -6.72 4.83 20.88
CA HIS A 175 -5.76 5.87 21.29
C HIS A 175 -5.09 5.55 22.64
N ARG A 176 -5.87 5.09 23.63
CA ARG A 176 -5.32 4.66 24.94
C ARG A 176 -4.39 3.46 24.79
N LYS A 177 -4.77 2.48 23.95
CA LYS A 177 -3.98 1.27 23.69
C LYS A 177 -2.65 1.62 23.04
N LEU A 178 -2.65 2.45 21.99
CA LEU A 178 -1.43 2.90 21.32
C LEU A 178 -0.48 3.63 22.26
N ARG A 179 -1.02 4.49 23.13
CA ARG A 179 -0.21 5.17 24.14
C ARG A 179 0.39 4.20 25.15
N ALA A 180 -0.38 3.22 25.62
CA ALA A 180 0.10 2.18 26.53
C ALA A 180 1.21 1.31 25.91
N LEU A 181 1.15 1.08 24.60
CA LEU A 181 2.16 0.33 23.83
C LEU A 181 3.36 1.19 23.37
N GLY A 182 3.45 2.46 23.79
CA GLY A 182 4.55 3.37 23.50
C GLY A 182 4.61 3.84 22.04
N VAL A 183 3.50 3.76 21.29
CA VAL A 183 3.43 4.24 19.91
C VAL A 183 3.25 5.75 19.89
N SER A 184 4.31 6.48 19.49
CA SER A 184 4.29 7.95 19.37
C SER A 184 3.42 8.43 18.20
N SER A 185 3.05 9.73 18.24
CA SER A 185 2.27 10.35 17.14
C SER A 185 3.03 10.38 15.82
N GLU A 186 4.36 10.42 15.85
CA GLU A 186 5.24 10.41 14.68
C GLU A 186 5.26 9.06 13.96
N GLN A 187 5.09 7.97 14.68
CA GLN A 187 4.98 6.62 14.13
C GLN A 187 3.59 6.30 13.54
N ARG A 188 2.62 7.21 13.71
CA ARG A 188 1.23 7.07 13.23
C ARG A 188 1.00 7.62 11.83
N GLY A 189 1.93 8.43 11.32
CA GLY A 189 1.89 9.01 9.98
C GLY A 189 3.13 8.57 9.22
N GLY A 190 3.02 7.54 8.43
CA GLY A 190 4.05 7.23 7.45
C GLY A 190 4.16 8.34 6.42
N VAL A 191 5.33 8.95 6.34
CA VAL A 191 5.89 10.00 5.50
C VAL A 191 6.01 11.35 6.23
N PRO A 192 7.22 11.82 6.52
CA PRO A 192 7.42 13.21 6.86
C PRO A 192 7.09 14.05 5.62
N VAL A 193 6.04 14.86 5.73
CA VAL A 193 5.86 15.99 4.84
C VAL A 193 7.10 16.85 5.05
N ALA A 194 8.02 16.82 4.10
CA ALA A 194 9.11 17.78 4.04
C ALA A 194 8.48 19.17 3.99
N ALA A 195 8.65 19.92 5.06
CA ALA A 195 8.26 21.31 5.15
C ALA A 195 9.17 22.13 4.26
N ALA A 196 8.53 23.07 3.56
CA ALA A 196 9.01 24.22 2.80
C ALA A 196 9.77 23.92 1.50
#